data_4df47ec207d429ba18fcbb1854b25eb5
#
_entry.id   4df47ec207d429ba18fcbb1854b25eb5
#
_cell.length_a   1.000
_cell.length_b   1.000
_cell.length_c   1.000
_cell.angle_alpha   90.00
_cell.angle_beta   90.00
_cell.angle_gamma   90.00
#
_symmetry.space_group_name_H-M   'P 1'
#
loop_
_entity.id
_entity.type
_entity.pdbx_description
1 polymer ?
#
loop_
_entity_poly.entity_id
_entity_poly.type
_entity_poly.pdbx_seq_one_letter_code
_entity_poly.pdbx_strand_id
1 'polypeptide(L)'
;LSQAEALERLRRYGENALRAAERRSDLAIFFEQFNSLPVWLLGVSAAISAATGGAADAAVILGVVLINAAIGFVTERQAEITITSLAKSGVTTVNVLRAGETYPVAVTEVVPGDVLVLAPGTYIAADIRLLKSHNLSVDESALTGESLPVTKDQDFLSVQETALADRKNMAFMGTHVTGGSGRGVVVATAEATELGQIQTMVSEAEAPETPMERQLDSMGTQLALLSGGVCAGVFAVGLLRGYGWMEMLKSSVSLAVAAVPEGLPAVATTTPLPSTRSLWPAP
;
A
#
# COMPACT_ATOMS: atom_id res chain seq x y z
N LEU A 1 -32.70 10.80 -12.45
CA LEU A 1 -31.83 11.53 -13.38
C LEU A 1 -32.10 11.10 -14.82
N SER A 2 -31.90 11.99 -15.78
CA SER A 2 -31.75 11.65 -17.19
C SER A 2 -30.28 11.24 -17.49
N GLN A 3 -30.06 10.57 -18.63
CA GLN A 3 -28.70 10.19 -19.05
C GLN A 3 -27.80 11.43 -19.30
N ALA A 4 -28.37 12.50 -19.83
CA ALA A 4 -27.64 13.75 -20.07
C ALA A 4 -27.16 14.40 -18.76
N GLU A 5 -28.06 14.47 -17.75
CA GLU A 5 -27.72 14.98 -16.42
C GLU A 5 -26.69 14.09 -15.71
N ALA A 6 -26.75 12.78 -15.87
CA ALA A 6 -25.76 11.88 -15.30
C ALA A 6 -24.37 12.13 -15.90
N LEU A 7 -24.28 12.35 -17.22
CA LEU A 7 -23.02 12.67 -17.88
C LEU A 7 -22.44 14.03 -17.43
N GLU A 8 -23.31 15.05 -17.23
CA GLU A 8 -22.90 16.33 -16.71
C GLU A 8 -22.36 16.20 -15.27
N ARG A 9 -23.06 15.43 -14.43
CA ARG A 9 -22.61 15.15 -13.05
C ARG A 9 -21.29 14.37 -13.04
N LEU A 10 -21.11 13.40 -13.93
CA LEU A 10 -19.84 12.67 -14.06
C LEU A 10 -18.66 13.61 -14.39
N ARG A 11 -18.89 14.61 -15.27
CA ARG A 11 -17.88 15.65 -15.57
C ARG A 11 -17.60 16.55 -14.36
N ARG A 12 -18.62 16.82 -13.54
CA ARG A 12 -18.51 17.71 -12.38
C ARG A 12 -17.90 17.05 -11.16
N TYR A 13 -18.29 15.82 -10.85
CA TYR A 13 -17.88 15.10 -9.65
C TYR A 13 -16.73 14.11 -9.88
N GLY A 14 -16.42 13.81 -11.16
CA GLY A 14 -15.43 12.80 -11.51
C GLY A 14 -15.96 11.38 -11.47
N GLU A 15 -15.10 10.43 -11.77
CA GLU A 15 -15.41 9.00 -11.75
C GLU A 15 -15.58 8.51 -10.31
N ASN A 16 -16.53 7.59 -10.10
CA ASN A 16 -16.72 6.93 -8.83
C ASN A 16 -15.69 5.78 -8.68
N ALA A 17 -14.45 6.17 -8.48
CA ALA A 17 -13.33 5.28 -8.25
C ALA A 17 -12.53 5.78 -7.05
N LEU A 18 -12.23 4.90 -6.12
CA LEU A 18 -11.29 5.19 -5.05
C LEU A 18 -9.89 5.33 -5.68
N ARG A 19 -9.14 6.35 -5.29
CA ARG A 19 -7.75 6.46 -5.73
C ARG A 19 -7.01 5.20 -5.31
N ALA A 20 -6.50 4.45 -6.29
CA ALA A 20 -5.47 3.48 -5.99
C ALA A 20 -4.31 4.24 -5.32
N ALA A 21 -3.71 3.67 -4.27
CA ALA A 21 -2.50 4.24 -3.70
C ALA A 21 -1.57 4.66 -4.84
N GLU A 22 -1.14 5.93 -4.84
CA GLU A 22 -0.32 6.46 -5.92
C GLU A 22 0.90 5.54 -6.07
N ARG A 23 1.07 4.99 -7.27
CA ARG A 23 2.26 4.20 -7.56
C ARG A 23 3.49 5.06 -7.31
N ARG A 24 4.40 4.57 -6.49
CA ARG A 24 5.71 5.20 -6.34
C ARG A 24 6.33 5.33 -7.73
N SER A 25 6.89 6.49 -8.06
CA SER A 25 7.53 6.67 -9.36
C SER A 25 8.75 5.75 -9.45
N ASP A 26 9.02 5.20 -10.64
CA ASP A 26 10.19 4.34 -10.87
C ASP A 26 11.50 5.04 -10.43
N LEU A 27 11.57 6.37 -10.56
CA LEU A 27 12.70 7.17 -10.09
C LEU A 27 12.78 7.22 -8.56
N ALA A 28 11.64 7.34 -7.87
CA ALA A 28 11.63 7.34 -6.41
C ALA A 28 12.13 6.00 -5.87
N ILE A 29 11.62 4.87 -6.40
CA ILE A 29 12.05 3.52 -6.05
C ILE A 29 13.57 3.36 -6.28
N PHE A 30 14.10 3.88 -7.40
CA PHE A 30 15.52 3.79 -7.69
C PHE A 30 16.38 4.60 -6.71
N PHE A 31 15.99 5.84 -6.39
CA PHE A 31 16.75 6.67 -5.46
C PHE A 31 16.65 6.18 -4.02
N GLU A 32 15.56 5.56 -3.65
CA GLU A 32 15.35 4.96 -2.33
C GLU A 32 16.39 3.85 -2.05
N GLN A 33 16.89 3.14 -3.09
CA GLN A 33 17.95 2.14 -2.96
C GLN A 33 19.27 2.74 -2.42
N PHE A 34 19.49 4.04 -2.59
CA PHE A 34 20.68 4.73 -2.09
C PHE A 34 20.52 5.29 -0.68
N ASN A 35 19.32 5.21 -0.10
CA ASN A 35 19.01 5.77 1.22
C ASN A 35 19.16 4.76 2.37
N SER A 36 20.08 3.81 2.24
CA SER A 36 20.38 2.83 3.29
C SER A 36 21.74 3.07 3.92
N LEU A 37 21.85 2.78 5.23
CA LEU A 37 23.12 2.93 5.97
C LEU A 37 24.28 2.16 5.31
N PRO A 38 24.11 0.90 4.85
CA PRO A 38 25.14 0.17 4.14
C PRO A 38 25.65 0.89 2.89
N VAL A 39 24.75 1.42 2.06
CA VAL A 39 25.13 2.13 0.82
C VAL A 39 25.86 3.43 1.14
N TRP A 40 25.48 4.14 2.19
CA TRP A 40 26.23 5.32 2.65
C TRP A 40 27.64 4.96 3.10
N LEU A 41 27.82 3.87 3.83
CA LEU A 41 29.16 3.38 4.24
C LEU A 41 30.01 3.01 3.02
N LEU A 42 29.43 2.34 2.02
CA LEU A 42 30.11 2.02 0.77
C LEU A 42 30.49 3.30 -0.01
N GLY A 43 29.61 4.30 -0.06
CA GLY A 43 29.87 5.59 -0.68
C GLY A 43 31.04 6.33 -0.02
N VAL A 44 31.07 6.39 1.31
CA VAL A 44 32.19 6.97 2.08
C VAL A 44 33.47 6.18 1.82
N SER A 45 33.42 4.85 1.78
CA SER A 45 34.56 3.97 1.50
C SER A 45 35.11 4.21 0.10
N ALA A 46 34.26 4.35 -0.91
CA ALA A 46 34.64 4.66 -2.28
C ALA A 46 35.31 6.05 -2.37
N ALA A 47 34.80 7.06 -1.66
CA ALA A 47 35.34 8.39 -1.62
C ALA A 47 36.76 8.40 -0.97
N ILE A 48 36.93 7.68 0.15
CA ILE A 48 38.24 7.53 0.80
C ILE A 48 39.23 6.82 -0.14
N SER A 49 38.81 5.71 -0.79
CA SER A 49 39.66 4.98 -1.74
C SER A 49 40.10 5.86 -2.90
N ALA A 50 39.18 6.63 -3.50
CA ALA A 50 39.50 7.56 -4.57
C ALA A 50 40.48 8.65 -4.13
N ALA A 51 40.28 9.25 -2.95
CA ALA A 51 41.12 10.30 -2.39
C ALA A 51 42.56 9.80 -2.07
N THR A 52 42.68 8.50 -1.77
CA THR A 52 43.97 7.86 -1.44
C THR A 52 44.71 7.26 -2.67
N GLY A 53 44.21 7.51 -3.89
CA GLY A 53 44.79 7.04 -5.15
C GLY A 53 44.38 5.63 -5.57
N GLY A 54 43.42 5.00 -4.87
CA GLY A 54 42.83 3.70 -5.23
C GLY A 54 41.63 3.82 -6.18
N ALA A 55 41.84 4.46 -7.34
CA ALA A 55 40.73 4.67 -8.29
C ALA A 55 40.07 3.36 -8.77
N ALA A 56 40.82 2.27 -8.91
CA ALA A 56 40.30 0.96 -9.29
C ALA A 56 39.40 0.39 -8.19
N ASP A 57 39.82 0.48 -6.93
CA ASP A 57 39.02 0.00 -5.78
C ASP A 57 37.74 0.79 -5.64
N ALA A 58 37.82 2.14 -5.78
CA ALA A 58 36.65 3.01 -5.76
C ALA A 58 35.63 2.64 -6.88
N ALA A 59 36.14 2.36 -8.09
CA ALA A 59 35.32 1.94 -9.22
C ALA A 59 34.62 0.58 -8.96
N VAL A 60 35.31 -0.36 -8.35
CA VAL A 60 34.73 -1.67 -7.97
C VAL A 60 33.62 -1.47 -6.92
N ILE A 61 33.85 -0.68 -5.87
CA ILE A 61 32.85 -0.41 -4.83
C ILE A 61 31.61 0.25 -5.44
N LEU A 62 31.77 1.26 -6.29
CA LEU A 62 30.66 1.92 -6.98
C LEU A 62 29.92 0.94 -7.92
N GLY A 63 30.65 0.05 -8.59
CA GLY A 63 30.06 -1.00 -9.41
C GLY A 63 29.15 -1.93 -8.60
N VAL A 64 29.59 -2.36 -7.43
CA VAL A 64 28.79 -3.18 -6.50
C VAL A 64 27.55 -2.43 -6.06
N VAL A 65 27.67 -1.16 -5.65
CA VAL A 65 26.52 -0.33 -5.25
C VAL A 65 25.51 -0.22 -6.37
N LEU A 66 25.95 0.01 -7.62
CA LEU A 66 25.04 0.11 -8.76
C LEU A 66 24.34 -1.22 -9.08
N ILE A 67 25.07 -2.33 -8.99
CA ILE A 67 24.48 -3.67 -9.21
C ILE A 67 23.41 -3.95 -8.13
N ASN A 68 23.71 -3.69 -6.88
CA ASN A 68 22.75 -3.87 -5.78
C ASN A 68 21.54 -2.96 -5.93
N ALA A 69 21.72 -1.69 -6.29
CA ALA A 69 20.63 -0.77 -6.56
C ALA A 69 19.75 -1.26 -7.72
N ALA A 70 20.36 -1.83 -8.78
CA ALA A 70 19.61 -2.39 -9.90
C ALA A 70 18.79 -3.63 -9.50
N ILE A 71 19.37 -4.54 -8.70
CA ILE A 71 18.67 -5.72 -8.20
C ILE A 71 17.50 -5.30 -7.28
N GLY A 72 17.75 -4.41 -6.33
CA GLY A 72 16.74 -3.89 -5.42
C GLY A 72 15.59 -3.22 -6.17
N PHE A 73 15.91 -2.35 -7.12
CA PHE A 73 14.92 -1.70 -7.99
C PHE A 73 14.02 -2.70 -8.74
N VAL A 74 14.62 -3.72 -9.39
CA VAL A 74 13.86 -4.72 -10.14
C VAL A 74 12.94 -5.52 -9.22
N THR A 75 13.45 -5.91 -8.05
CA THR A 75 12.68 -6.70 -7.07
C THR A 75 11.49 -5.92 -6.51
N GLU A 76 11.71 -4.68 -6.10
CA GLU A 76 10.67 -3.83 -5.53
C GLU A 76 9.62 -3.44 -6.56
N ARG A 77 10.04 -3.10 -7.79
CA ARG A 77 9.13 -2.83 -8.90
C ARG A 77 8.25 -4.03 -9.24
N GLN A 78 8.77 -5.24 -9.21
CA GLN A 78 7.97 -6.46 -9.46
C GLN A 78 6.96 -6.70 -8.34
N ALA A 79 7.32 -6.47 -7.08
CA ALA A 79 6.41 -6.57 -5.96
C ALA A 79 5.23 -5.60 -6.10
N GLU A 80 5.48 -4.35 -6.45
CA GLU A 80 4.47 -3.31 -6.64
C GLU A 80 3.50 -3.61 -7.78
N ILE A 81 4.00 -4.13 -8.91
CA ILE A 81 3.17 -4.55 -10.05
C ILE A 81 2.23 -5.69 -9.65
N THR A 82 2.72 -6.65 -8.88
CA THR A 82 1.91 -7.79 -8.44
C THR A 82 0.77 -7.36 -7.52
N ILE A 83 1.03 -6.50 -6.55
CA ILE A 83 0.02 -5.96 -5.63
C ILE A 83 -1.06 -5.20 -6.42
N THR A 84 -0.67 -4.34 -7.36
CA THR A 84 -1.60 -3.54 -8.16
C THR A 84 -2.47 -4.39 -9.09
N SER A 85 -1.96 -5.51 -9.59
CA SER A 85 -2.73 -6.41 -10.46
C SER A 85 -3.85 -7.15 -9.72
N LEU A 86 -3.65 -7.49 -8.46
CA LEU A 86 -4.64 -8.14 -7.62
C LEU A 86 -5.80 -7.21 -7.23
N ALA A 87 -5.55 -5.91 -7.11
CA ALA A 87 -6.56 -4.93 -6.74
C ALA A 87 -7.64 -4.66 -7.82
N LYS A 88 -7.42 -5.09 -9.08
CA LYS A 88 -8.33 -4.83 -10.21
C LYS A 88 -9.50 -5.83 -10.36
N SER A 89 -9.61 -6.84 -9.50
CA SER A 89 -10.65 -7.88 -9.60
C SER A 89 -11.88 -7.52 -8.76
N GLY A 90 -12.68 -6.55 -9.22
CA GLY A 90 -13.89 -6.09 -8.53
C GLY A 90 -15.15 -6.17 -9.40
N VAL A 91 -16.32 -5.92 -8.76
CA VAL A 91 -17.60 -5.74 -9.47
C VAL A 91 -17.50 -4.57 -10.41
N THR A 92 -17.84 -4.79 -11.68
CA THR A 92 -17.67 -3.78 -12.74
C THR A 92 -18.95 -3.01 -13.04
N THR A 93 -20.15 -3.55 -12.72
CA THR A 93 -21.44 -2.93 -13.04
C THR A 93 -22.45 -3.05 -11.90
N VAL A 94 -23.33 -2.05 -11.79
CA VAL A 94 -24.47 -2.01 -10.87
C VAL A 94 -25.72 -1.52 -11.60
N ASN A 95 -26.91 -1.90 -11.11
CA ASN A 95 -28.15 -1.49 -11.70
C ASN A 95 -28.62 -0.14 -11.16
N VAL A 96 -28.86 0.80 -12.05
CA VAL A 96 -29.37 2.15 -11.75
C VAL A 96 -30.73 2.38 -12.40
N LEU A 97 -31.57 3.17 -11.75
CA LEU A 97 -32.83 3.64 -12.29
C LEU A 97 -32.66 5.10 -12.78
N ARG A 98 -32.64 5.31 -14.10
CA ARG A 98 -32.59 6.64 -14.73
C ARG A 98 -33.76 6.76 -15.69
N ALA A 99 -34.41 7.91 -15.74
CA ALA A 99 -35.57 8.20 -16.60
C ALA A 99 -36.71 7.17 -16.51
N GLY A 100 -36.85 6.46 -15.39
CA GLY A 100 -37.87 5.42 -15.17
C GLY A 100 -37.48 4.02 -15.61
N GLU A 101 -36.33 3.83 -16.23
CA GLU A 101 -35.82 2.53 -16.68
C GLU A 101 -34.60 2.08 -15.86
N THR A 102 -34.50 0.77 -15.63
CA THR A 102 -33.38 0.14 -14.93
C THR A 102 -32.43 -0.49 -15.93
N TYR A 103 -31.15 -0.14 -15.86
CA TYR A 103 -30.10 -0.72 -16.69
C TYR A 103 -28.75 -0.77 -15.97
N PRO A 104 -27.85 -1.67 -16.37
CA PRO A 104 -26.54 -1.77 -15.78
C PRO A 104 -25.66 -0.58 -16.20
N VAL A 105 -24.94 -0.02 -15.21
CA VAL A 105 -23.97 1.08 -15.40
C VAL A 105 -22.66 0.64 -14.78
N ALA A 106 -21.54 1.05 -15.37
CA ALA A 106 -20.23 0.82 -14.75
C ALA A 106 -20.19 1.50 -13.37
N VAL A 107 -19.58 0.83 -12.39
CA VAL A 107 -19.41 1.39 -11.03
C VAL A 107 -18.77 2.77 -11.08
N THR A 108 -17.81 2.97 -11.98
CA THR A 108 -17.10 4.25 -12.17
C THR A 108 -17.98 5.38 -12.73
N GLU A 109 -19.11 5.04 -13.36
CA GLU A 109 -20.04 6.01 -13.96
C GLU A 109 -21.24 6.34 -13.05
N VAL A 110 -21.26 5.80 -11.84
CA VAL A 110 -22.29 6.13 -10.84
C VAL A 110 -22.03 7.53 -10.31
N VAL A 111 -23.07 8.36 -10.29
CA VAL A 111 -22.98 9.77 -9.88
C VAL A 111 -23.94 10.11 -8.74
N PRO A 112 -23.66 11.15 -7.95
CA PRO A 112 -24.59 11.65 -6.95
C PRO A 112 -25.94 11.99 -7.56
N GLY A 113 -27.04 11.46 -6.94
CA GLY A 113 -28.39 11.57 -7.44
C GLY A 113 -28.86 10.39 -8.31
N ASP A 114 -28.02 9.45 -8.70
CA ASP A 114 -28.45 8.17 -9.25
C ASP A 114 -29.28 7.39 -8.24
N VAL A 115 -30.21 6.58 -8.72
CA VAL A 115 -30.98 5.68 -7.86
C VAL A 115 -30.51 4.25 -8.10
N LEU A 116 -29.81 3.67 -7.11
CA LEU A 116 -29.40 2.25 -7.14
C LEU A 116 -30.59 1.34 -6.86
N VAL A 117 -30.66 0.24 -7.62
CA VAL A 117 -31.64 -0.85 -7.40
C VAL A 117 -30.95 -1.94 -6.61
N LEU A 118 -31.47 -2.26 -5.45
CA LEU A 118 -30.91 -3.19 -4.48
C LEU A 118 -31.67 -4.52 -4.51
N ALA A 119 -30.93 -5.61 -4.69
CA ALA A 119 -31.42 -6.98 -4.63
C ALA A 119 -30.35 -7.86 -3.96
N PRO A 120 -30.67 -9.06 -3.45
CA PRO A 120 -29.70 -9.95 -2.85
C PRO A 120 -28.50 -10.19 -3.77
N GLY A 121 -27.29 -10.09 -3.22
CA GLY A 121 -26.03 -10.18 -3.97
C GLY A 121 -25.57 -8.87 -4.64
N THR A 122 -26.37 -7.79 -4.58
CA THR A 122 -25.96 -6.50 -5.14
C THR A 122 -24.82 -5.89 -4.31
N TYR A 123 -23.74 -5.51 -5.00
CA TYR A 123 -22.68 -4.67 -4.45
C TYR A 123 -23.14 -3.20 -4.41
N ILE A 124 -22.94 -2.53 -3.29
CA ILE A 124 -23.28 -1.12 -3.12
C ILE A 124 -22.08 -0.28 -3.53
N ALA A 125 -22.21 0.37 -4.69
CA ALA A 125 -21.10 1.05 -5.37
C ALA A 125 -20.83 2.47 -4.85
N ALA A 126 -21.71 3.04 -4.03
CA ALA A 126 -21.62 4.41 -3.53
C ALA A 126 -22.42 4.52 -2.24
N ASP A 127 -22.21 5.58 -1.45
CA ASP A 127 -23.06 5.81 -0.29
C ASP A 127 -24.45 6.28 -0.72
N ILE A 128 -25.45 5.61 -0.21
CA ILE A 128 -26.85 5.83 -0.62
C ILE A 128 -27.75 6.11 0.56
N ARG A 129 -28.70 7.03 0.36
CA ARG A 129 -29.84 7.22 1.23
C ARG A 129 -30.99 6.37 0.73
N LEU A 130 -31.55 5.52 1.58
CA LEU A 130 -32.66 4.64 1.21
C LEU A 130 -33.93 5.46 0.93
N LEU A 131 -34.56 5.15 -0.20
CA LEU A 131 -35.85 5.70 -0.63
C LEU A 131 -36.97 4.71 -0.39
N LYS A 132 -36.69 3.39 -0.58
CA LYS A 132 -37.56 2.28 -0.31
C LYS A 132 -36.74 1.09 0.17
N SER A 133 -37.24 0.39 1.18
CA SER A 133 -36.70 -0.87 1.67
C SER A 133 -37.82 -1.86 1.94
N HIS A 134 -37.56 -3.12 1.61
CA HIS A 134 -38.46 -4.22 1.94
C HIS A 134 -37.65 -5.39 2.47
N ASN A 135 -37.66 -5.55 3.80
CA ASN A 135 -36.82 -6.51 4.51
C ASN A 135 -35.34 -6.48 4.08
N LEU A 136 -34.85 -5.29 3.74
CA LEU A 136 -33.49 -5.10 3.22
C LEU A 136 -32.49 -5.36 4.34
N SER A 137 -31.56 -6.27 4.09
CA SER A 137 -30.42 -6.57 4.95
C SER A 137 -29.11 -6.39 4.19
N VAL A 138 -28.14 -5.76 4.82
CA VAL A 138 -26.84 -5.43 4.21
C VAL A 138 -25.73 -5.93 5.12
N ASP A 139 -24.75 -6.59 4.53
CA ASP A 139 -23.49 -6.93 5.20
C ASP A 139 -22.55 -5.72 5.17
N GLU A 140 -22.34 -5.13 6.33
CA GLU A 140 -21.49 -3.96 6.53
C GLU A 140 -20.20 -4.31 7.30
N SER A 141 -19.88 -5.59 7.42
CA SER A 141 -18.73 -6.07 8.19
C SER A 141 -17.39 -5.44 7.77
N ALA A 142 -17.26 -5.12 6.50
CA ALA A 142 -16.06 -4.45 5.97
C ALA A 142 -15.83 -3.04 6.52
N LEU A 143 -16.90 -2.36 6.99
CA LEU A 143 -16.85 -1.00 7.51
C LEU A 143 -16.97 -0.94 9.04
N THR A 144 -17.86 -1.77 9.59
CA THR A 144 -18.23 -1.73 11.01
C THR A 144 -17.49 -2.78 11.85
N GLY A 145 -16.99 -3.83 11.21
CA GLY A 145 -16.43 -5.01 11.88
C GLY A 145 -17.48 -5.98 12.43
N GLU A 146 -18.77 -5.63 12.36
CA GLU A 146 -19.87 -6.47 12.84
C GLU A 146 -20.18 -7.59 11.83
N SER A 147 -20.12 -8.85 12.25
CA SER A 147 -20.31 -10.01 11.37
C SER A 147 -21.76 -10.30 10.97
N LEU A 148 -22.75 -9.70 11.64
CA LEU A 148 -24.16 -9.91 11.35
C LEU A 148 -24.69 -8.87 10.38
N PRO A 149 -25.49 -9.28 9.36
CA PRO A 149 -26.12 -8.34 8.46
C PRO A 149 -27.06 -7.37 9.20
N VAL A 150 -27.01 -6.10 8.83
CA VAL A 150 -27.80 -5.03 9.42
C VAL A 150 -29.11 -4.88 8.65
N THR A 151 -30.25 -4.95 9.34
CA THR A 151 -31.53 -4.63 8.74
C THR A 151 -31.69 -3.13 8.54
N LYS A 152 -32.02 -2.74 7.31
CA LYS A 152 -32.17 -1.35 6.90
C LYS A 152 -33.61 -0.90 6.89
N ASP A 153 -33.81 0.34 7.29
CA ASP A 153 -35.15 0.96 7.39
C ASP A 153 -35.09 2.38 6.82
N GLN A 154 -35.84 2.63 5.75
CA GLN A 154 -35.91 3.94 5.08
C GLN A 154 -36.48 5.04 5.96
N ASP A 155 -37.40 4.68 6.88
CA ASP A 155 -38.11 5.64 7.74
C ASP A 155 -37.33 5.95 9.02
N PHE A 156 -36.21 5.29 9.26
CA PHE A 156 -35.34 5.57 10.40
C PHE A 156 -34.82 7.01 10.34
N LEU A 157 -35.02 7.74 11.43
CA LEU A 157 -34.51 9.10 11.60
C LEU A 157 -33.18 9.07 12.35
N SER A 158 -32.08 9.29 11.63
CA SER A 158 -30.76 9.48 12.24
C SER A 158 -30.63 10.88 12.80
N VAL A 159 -30.08 11.01 14.01
CA VAL A 159 -29.61 12.28 14.55
C VAL A 159 -28.17 12.55 14.03
N GLN A 160 -27.71 13.80 14.13
CA GLN A 160 -26.43 14.21 13.54
C GLN A 160 -25.21 13.40 14.02
N GLU A 161 -25.26 12.89 15.26
CA GLU A 161 -24.16 12.12 15.87
C GLU A 161 -24.39 10.59 15.83
N THR A 162 -25.31 10.10 14.99
CA THR A 162 -25.54 8.66 14.86
C THR A 162 -24.30 7.96 14.31
N ALA A 163 -23.78 6.97 15.05
CA ALA A 163 -22.65 6.15 14.60
C ALA A 163 -22.95 5.47 13.26
N LEU A 164 -21.91 5.21 12.45
CA LEU A 164 -22.05 4.66 11.11
C LEU A 164 -22.90 3.38 11.10
N ALA A 165 -22.61 2.45 12.00
CA ALA A 165 -23.33 1.17 12.15
C ALA A 165 -24.81 1.32 12.46
N ASP A 166 -25.23 2.42 13.09
CA ASP A 166 -26.60 2.68 13.51
C ASP A 166 -27.42 3.48 12.49
N ARG A 167 -26.81 3.91 11.39
CA ARG A 167 -27.50 4.64 10.31
C ARG A 167 -28.31 3.70 9.43
N LYS A 168 -29.45 3.20 9.96
CA LYS A 168 -30.30 2.21 9.28
C LYS A 168 -30.94 2.71 7.99
N ASN A 169 -31.02 4.01 7.80
CA ASN A 169 -31.60 4.66 6.62
C ASN A 169 -30.59 4.89 5.49
N MET A 170 -29.36 4.44 5.67
CA MET A 170 -28.28 4.51 4.67
C MET A 170 -27.67 3.14 4.42
N ALA A 171 -27.04 2.99 3.26
CA ALA A 171 -26.15 1.88 2.97
C ALA A 171 -24.90 2.43 2.27
N PHE A 172 -23.77 1.77 2.48
CA PHE A 172 -22.46 2.36 2.23
C PHE A 172 -21.71 1.63 1.13
N MET A 173 -20.84 2.36 0.44
CA MET A 173 -19.93 1.80 -0.56
C MET A 173 -19.09 0.67 0.05
N GLY A 174 -18.87 -0.39 -0.73
CA GLY A 174 -18.05 -1.54 -0.30
C GLY A 174 -18.84 -2.64 0.42
N THR A 175 -20.13 -2.46 0.63
CA THR A 175 -21.00 -3.42 1.30
C THR A 175 -21.88 -4.22 0.32
N HIS A 176 -22.51 -5.30 0.78
CA HIS A 176 -23.31 -6.18 -0.06
C HIS A 176 -24.70 -6.40 0.52
N VAL A 177 -25.69 -6.42 -0.36
CA VAL A 177 -27.07 -6.79 0.03
C VAL A 177 -27.15 -8.31 0.25
N THR A 178 -27.53 -8.73 1.46
CA THR A 178 -27.67 -10.14 1.81
C THR A 178 -29.13 -10.65 1.68
N GLY A 179 -30.10 -9.75 1.83
CA GLY A 179 -31.51 -10.12 1.76
C GLY A 179 -32.43 -8.95 1.49
N GLY A 180 -33.68 -9.24 1.09
CA GLY A 180 -34.67 -8.23 0.80
C GLY A 180 -34.44 -7.48 -0.50
N SER A 181 -35.07 -6.31 -0.64
CA SER A 181 -34.94 -5.45 -1.82
C SER A 181 -35.10 -3.98 -1.44
N GLY A 182 -34.61 -3.07 -2.27
CA GLY A 182 -34.76 -1.66 -2.01
C GLY A 182 -34.30 -0.77 -3.16
N ARG A 183 -34.39 0.52 -2.93
CA ARG A 183 -33.83 1.56 -3.80
C ARG A 183 -33.23 2.65 -2.92
N GLY A 184 -32.09 3.17 -3.30
CA GLY A 184 -31.45 4.28 -2.61
C GLY A 184 -30.89 5.30 -3.58
N VAL A 185 -30.96 6.57 -3.22
CA VAL A 185 -30.33 7.65 -3.98
C VAL A 185 -28.87 7.79 -3.55
N VAL A 186 -27.98 7.89 -4.52
CA VAL A 186 -26.55 8.14 -4.30
C VAL A 186 -26.35 9.54 -3.72
N VAL A 187 -25.70 9.64 -2.58
CA VAL A 187 -25.39 10.87 -1.87
C VAL A 187 -23.91 11.23 -1.90
N ALA A 188 -23.04 10.21 -1.92
CA ALA A 188 -21.60 10.40 -2.02
C ALA A 188 -20.97 9.33 -2.91
N THR A 189 -19.90 9.68 -3.61
CA THR A 189 -19.13 8.82 -4.52
C THR A 189 -17.64 8.94 -4.24
N ALA A 190 -16.86 7.94 -4.62
CA ALA A 190 -15.40 7.93 -4.54
C ALA A 190 -14.87 8.32 -3.15
N GLU A 191 -13.97 9.29 -3.08
CA GLU A 191 -13.34 9.76 -1.84
C GLU A 191 -14.32 10.41 -0.85
N ALA A 192 -15.48 10.88 -1.32
CA ALA A 192 -16.50 11.46 -0.45
C ALA A 192 -17.34 10.42 0.28
N THR A 193 -17.22 9.12 -0.04
CA THR A 193 -17.87 8.03 0.68
C THR A 193 -17.18 7.74 2.01
N GLU A 194 -17.88 7.10 2.96
CA GLU A 194 -17.28 6.68 4.23
C GLU A 194 -16.07 5.76 4.01
N LEU A 195 -16.16 4.82 3.04
CA LEU A 195 -15.03 3.97 2.65
C LEU A 195 -13.88 4.79 2.06
N GLY A 196 -14.18 5.80 1.24
CA GLY A 196 -13.18 6.70 0.65
C GLY A 196 -12.45 7.52 1.69
N GLN A 197 -13.15 8.03 2.69
CA GLN A 197 -12.54 8.75 3.82
C GLN A 197 -11.62 7.86 4.64
N ILE A 198 -12.04 6.62 4.94
CA ILE A 198 -11.20 5.64 5.64
C ILE A 198 -9.94 5.36 4.82
N GLN A 199 -10.07 5.15 3.51
CA GLN A 199 -8.94 4.87 2.64
C GLN A 199 -7.96 6.05 2.58
N THR A 200 -8.46 7.28 2.53
CA THR A 200 -7.62 8.48 2.57
C THR A 200 -6.83 8.55 3.90
N MET A 201 -7.48 8.35 5.04
CA MET A 201 -6.80 8.31 6.34
C MET A 201 -5.73 7.21 6.42
N VAL A 202 -6.02 6.03 5.87
CA VAL A 202 -5.05 4.91 5.83
C VAL A 202 -3.89 5.20 4.90
N SER A 203 -4.13 5.86 3.75
CA SER A 203 -3.07 6.19 2.79
C SER A 203 -2.14 7.31 3.27
N GLU A 204 -2.64 8.21 4.11
CA GLU A 204 -1.84 9.26 4.77
C GLU A 204 -1.05 8.74 5.98
N ALA A 205 -1.46 7.60 6.54
CA ALA A 205 -0.71 6.95 7.62
C ALA A 205 0.50 6.21 7.02
N GLU A 206 1.70 6.51 7.54
CA GLU A 206 2.88 5.71 7.22
C GLU A 206 2.61 4.24 7.58
N ALA A 207 2.84 3.33 6.64
CA ALA A 207 2.68 1.90 6.91
C ALA A 207 3.63 1.50 8.06
N PRO A 208 3.11 0.94 9.16
CA PRO A 208 3.98 0.53 10.26
C PRO A 208 4.92 -0.58 9.80
N GLU A 209 6.20 -0.44 10.13
CA GLU A 209 7.19 -1.49 9.87
C GLU A 209 6.73 -2.83 10.44
N THR A 210 6.90 -3.88 9.67
CA THR A 210 6.58 -5.23 10.14
C THR A 210 7.54 -5.67 11.26
N PRO A 211 7.12 -6.57 12.17
CA PRO A 211 8.04 -7.11 13.18
C PRO A 211 9.31 -7.72 12.59
N MET A 212 9.22 -8.29 11.39
CA MET A 212 10.34 -8.87 10.66
C MET A 212 11.31 -7.78 10.18
N GLU A 213 10.82 -6.70 9.61
CA GLU A 213 11.63 -5.54 9.19
C GLU A 213 12.39 -4.94 10.37
N ARG A 214 11.72 -4.72 11.50
CA ARG A 214 12.36 -4.22 12.73
C ARG A 214 13.48 -5.15 13.23
N GLN A 215 13.27 -6.47 13.15
CA GLN A 215 14.31 -7.43 13.54
C GLN A 215 15.48 -7.40 12.58
N LEU A 216 15.25 -7.32 11.27
CA LEU A 216 16.31 -7.23 10.26
C LEU A 216 17.10 -5.92 10.41
N ASP A 217 16.45 -4.80 10.64
CA ASP A 217 17.09 -3.51 10.89
C ASP A 217 17.93 -3.52 12.18
N SER A 218 17.40 -4.12 13.23
CA SER A 218 18.15 -4.30 14.49
C SER A 218 19.39 -5.17 14.29
N MET A 219 19.27 -6.29 13.56
CA MET A 219 20.40 -7.16 13.22
C MET A 219 21.41 -6.43 12.33
N GLY A 220 20.93 -5.69 11.32
CA GLY A 220 21.79 -4.88 10.44
C GLY A 220 22.60 -3.86 11.23
N THR A 221 21.95 -3.15 12.14
CA THR A 221 22.60 -2.18 13.02
C THR A 221 23.63 -2.83 13.95
N GLN A 222 23.31 -3.96 14.56
CA GLN A 222 24.25 -4.69 15.44
C GLN A 222 25.46 -5.18 14.65
N LEU A 223 25.27 -5.72 13.45
CA LEU A 223 26.36 -6.16 12.58
C LEU A 223 27.24 -4.99 12.14
N ALA A 224 26.61 -3.86 11.78
CA ALA A 224 27.34 -2.64 11.41
C ALA A 224 28.19 -2.11 12.58
N LEU A 225 27.65 -2.08 13.80
CA LEU A 225 28.38 -1.66 14.99
C LEU A 225 29.55 -2.63 15.33
N LEU A 226 29.30 -3.92 15.26
CA LEU A 226 30.33 -4.95 15.49
C LEU A 226 31.46 -4.81 14.46
N SER A 227 31.11 -4.72 13.19
CA SER A 227 32.07 -4.56 12.09
C SER A 227 32.87 -3.26 12.22
N GLY A 228 32.18 -2.15 12.55
CA GLY A 228 32.82 -0.86 12.82
C GLY A 228 33.79 -0.95 13.99
N GLY A 229 33.43 -1.64 15.07
CA GLY A 229 34.29 -1.88 16.21
C GLY A 229 35.55 -2.70 15.86
N VAL A 230 35.39 -3.76 15.06
CA VAL A 230 36.53 -4.58 14.57
C VAL A 230 37.43 -3.75 13.68
N CYS A 231 36.88 -2.97 12.74
CA CYS A 231 37.64 -2.09 11.85
C CYS A 231 38.43 -1.03 12.63
N ALA A 232 37.81 -0.41 13.63
CA ALA A 232 38.47 0.55 14.50
C ALA A 232 39.61 -0.10 15.33
N GLY A 233 39.36 -1.33 15.81
CA GLY A 233 40.37 -2.13 16.52
C GLY A 233 41.58 -2.45 15.63
N VAL A 234 41.34 -2.92 14.40
CA VAL A 234 42.41 -3.22 13.42
C VAL A 234 43.19 -1.97 13.09
N PHE A 235 42.51 -0.85 12.87
CA PHE A 235 43.16 0.45 12.63
C PHE A 235 44.06 0.87 13.79
N ALA A 236 43.55 0.83 15.02
CA ALA A 236 44.29 1.21 16.22
C ALA A 236 45.53 0.32 16.45
N VAL A 237 45.36 -1.01 16.36
CA VAL A 237 46.49 -1.96 16.52
C VAL A 237 47.55 -1.75 15.41
N GLY A 238 47.11 -1.49 14.18
CA GLY A 238 48.03 -1.20 13.07
C GLY A 238 48.87 0.04 13.33
N LEU A 239 48.23 1.12 13.80
CA LEU A 239 48.98 2.35 14.19
C LEU A 239 49.98 2.11 15.33
N LEU A 240 49.55 1.35 16.35
CA LEU A 240 50.45 1.01 17.48
C LEU A 240 51.64 0.15 17.05
N ARG A 241 51.52 -0.63 15.98
CA ARG A 241 52.61 -1.41 15.39
C ARG A 241 53.50 -0.60 14.45
N GLY A 242 53.22 0.70 14.26
CA GLY A 242 54.05 1.59 13.43
C GLY A 242 53.76 1.53 11.94
N TYR A 243 52.64 0.93 11.52
CA TYR A 243 52.20 0.99 10.12
C TYR A 243 51.75 2.40 9.78
N GLY A 244 51.87 2.79 8.51
CA GLY A 244 51.42 4.08 8.03
C GLY A 244 49.90 4.26 8.20
N TRP A 245 49.47 5.40 8.72
CA TRP A 245 48.05 5.69 8.95
C TRP A 245 47.21 5.53 7.69
N MET A 246 47.74 5.85 6.52
CA MET A 246 47.08 5.74 5.22
C MET A 246 46.86 4.27 4.80
N GLU A 247 47.84 3.39 5.07
CA GLU A 247 47.70 1.95 4.80
C GLU A 247 46.69 1.32 5.71
N MET A 248 46.69 1.70 6.99
CA MET A 248 45.73 1.21 7.95
C MET A 248 44.31 1.70 7.66
N LEU A 249 44.17 2.93 7.21
CA LEU A 249 42.88 3.47 6.77
C LEU A 249 42.32 2.66 5.58
N LYS A 250 43.13 2.41 4.56
CA LYS A 250 42.71 1.59 3.40
C LYS A 250 42.29 0.17 3.81
N SER A 251 43.09 -0.50 4.62
CA SER A 251 42.82 -1.85 5.11
C SER A 251 41.53 -1.91 5.93
N SER A 252 41.32 -0.95 6.83
CA SER A 252 40.16 -0.88 7.67
C SER A 252 38.90 -0.58 6.87
N VAL A 253 38.98 0.29 5.85
CA VAL A 253 37.88 0.60 4.92
C VAL A 253 37.52 -0.64 4.08
N SER A 254 38.51 -1.35 3.54
CA SER A 254 38.30 -2.58 2.78
C SER A 254 37.62 -3.67 3.64
N LEU A 255 38.03 -3.78 4.92
CA LEU A 255 37.42 -4.70 5.86
C LEU A 255 35.97 -4.30 6.18
N ALA A 256 35.69 -3.00 6.34
CA ALA A 256 34.35 -2.50 6.58
C ALA A 256 33.40 -2.82 5.41
N VAL A 257 33.86 -2.63 4.17
CA VAL A 257 33.10 -2.98 2.97
C VAL A 257 32.77 -4.46 2.92
N ALA A 258 33.76 -5.33 3.20
CA ALA A 258 33.58 -6.78 3.20
C ALA A 258 32.62 -7.29 4.31
N ALA A 259 32.43 -6.52 5.37
CA ALA A 259 31.61 -6.89 6.53
C ALA A 259 30.14 -6.42 6.41
N VAL A 260 29.79 -5.61 5.39
CA VAL A 260 28.43 -5.12 5.19
C VAL A 260 27.55 -6.24 4.63
N PRO A 261 26.45 -6.63 5.33
CA PRO A 261 25.55 -7.68 4.86
C PRO A 261 24.58 -7.14 3.81
N GLU A 262 25.02 -7.06 2.55
CA GLU A 262 24.27 -6.45 1.45
C GLU A 262 22.98 -7.20 1.05
N GLY A 263 22.81 -8.46 1.44
CA GLY A 263 21.70 -9.31 1.02
C GLY A 263 20.46 -9.29 1.91
N LEU A 264 20.48 -8.67 3.08
CA LEU A 264 19.37 -8.74 4.04
C LEU A 264 18.05 -8.13 3.52
N PRO A 265 18.04 -6.94 2.90
CA PRO A 265 16.80 -6.37 2.36
C PRO A 265 16.21 -7.20 1.21
N ALA A 266 17.05 -7.75 0.33
CA ALA A 266 16.62 -8.55 -0.81
C ALA A 266 16.00 -9.90 -0.37
N VAL A 267 16.47 -10.49 0.71
CA VAL A 267 15.92 -11.74 1.28
C VAL A 267 14.54 -11.51 1.90
N ALA A 268 14.32 -10.37 2.54
CA ALA A 268 13.04 -10.02 3.17
C ALA A 268 11.91 -9.89 2.13
N THR A 269 12.21 -9.29 0.97
CA THR A 269 11.22 -9.06 -0.11
C THR A 269 10.99 -10.30 -0.99
N THR A 270 11.95 -11.22 -1.07
CA THR A 270 11.85 -12.43 -1.92
C THR A 270 11.30 -13.66 -1.20
N THR A 271 11.12 -13.62 0.11
CA THR A 271 10.53 -14.75 0.83
C THR A 271 9.04 -14.84 0.46
N PRO A 272 8.62 -15.80 -0.39
CA PRO A 272 7.21 -15.94 -0.72
C PRO A 272 6.48 -16.27 0.58
N LEU A 273 5.44 -15.52 0.90
CA LEU A 273 4.49 -15.90 1.94
C LEU A 273 4.11 -17.36 1.66
N PRO A 274 4.21 -18.27 2.64
CA PRO A 274 3.79 -19.64 2.43
C PRO A 274 2.36 -19.59 1.87
N SER A 275 2.19 -20.13 0.67
CA SER A 275 0.91 -20.15 0.00
C SER A 275 -0.08 -20.79 0.95
N THR A 276 -1.13 -20.07 1.33
CA THR A 276 -2.24 -20.54 2.19
C THR A 276 -3.02 -21.71 1.56
N ARG A 277 -2.58 -22.22 0.41
CA ARG A 277 -3.13 -23.38 -0.26
C ARG A 277 -3.04 -24.70 0.51
N SER A 278 -2.21 -24.78 1.55
CA SER A 278 -2.06 -26.02 2.34
C SER A 278 -2.93 -26.10 3.61
N LEU A 279 -3.73 -25.07 3.92
CA LEU A 279 -4.55 -25.03 5.14
C LEU A 279 -6.03 -25.36 4.93
N TRP A 280 -6.46 -25.60 3.68
CA TRP A 280 -7.84 -26.02 3.41
C TRP A 280 -7.84 -27.46 2.89
N PRO A 281 -8.39 -28.44 3.61
CA PRO A 281 -8.61 -29.77 3.06
C PRO A 281 -9.62 -29.65 1.91
N ALA A 282 -9.28 -30.21 0.76
CA ALA A 282 -10.19 -30.33 -0.36
C ALA A 282 -11.45 -31.12 0.07
N PRO A 283 -12.64 -30.82 -0.47
CA PRO A 283 -13.89 -31.48 -0.14
C PRO A 283 -13.89 -32.97 -0.50
#